data_8ce6c45f9d75937a751721eee8d2f6fd
#
_entry.id   8ce6c45f9d75937a751721eee8d2f6fd
#
_cell.length_a   1.000
_cell.length_b   1.000
_cell.length_c   1.000
_cell.angle_alpha   90.00
_cell.angle_beta   90.00
_cell.angle_gamma   90.00
#
_symmetry.space_group_name_H-M   'P 1'
#
loop_
_entity.id
_entity.type
_entity.pdbx_description
1 polymer ?
#
loop_
_entity_poly.entity_id
_entity_poly.type
_entity_poly.pdbx_seq_one_letter_code
_entity_poly.pdbx_strand_id
1 'polypeptide(L)'
;MKLKLELMQMTKKNMADVVTCIGVAAILSVIVFTIPNEIPIGEMAYQKLWLGRMAVVFVVCSLLSLCLNRKQYLSFPAIVTWVLIALGGIEAAWGMRQIYGLAVSNHSLYALTGSFYNPGPYSGYLAMIFPLCLHEWLNLKERTERTWVEQGKYYMALGVMLLILCVLPAGMSRSAWMAAAVSGIWVYGIHASWATWLKEAGQKYKKTMITGLVIGGLVLIMIGYVLFQLKAASANGRLLMWKISCLAIAESPVVGHGADGFVSAYGRAQEEYFANGEYSETEELVAGSPEYAFNEYLQVAVEYGIPFLFVVLLVIAFCFWRGITEKQIGICGGVISVLVFALSSYPMQIPGFAMTFYFLLAACVIGRSKVALLFFILMIALLGAYYWKNNQYKACKEWYRSKMLYNIGAYQAAKEGYEKL
;
A
#
# COMPACT_ATOMS: atom_id res chain seq x y z
N MET A 1 -44.51 19.51 -8.26
CA MET A 1 -43.75 19.65 -6.98
C MET A 1 -42.83 18.45 -6.74
N LYS A 2 -43.33 17.21 -6.84
CA LYS A 2 -42.55 15.95 -6.61
C LYS A 2 -41.34 15.83 -7.54
N LEU A 3 -41.49 16.01 -8.83
CA LEU A 3 -40.38 15.93 -9.83
C LEU A 3 -39.29 16.98 -9.56
N LYS A 4 -39.67 18.22 -9.19
CA LYS A 4 -38.69 19.28 -8.84
C LYS A 4 -37.89 18.92 -7.60
N LEU A 5 -38.50 18.25 -6.61
CA LEU A 5 -37.86 17.79 -5.39
C LEU A 5 -36.87 16.65 -5.69
N GLU A 6 -37.25 15.70 -6.56
CA GLU A 6 -36.39 14.58 -6.98
C GLU A 6 -35.16 15.08 -7.76
N LEU A 7 -35.34 16.00 -8.70
CA LEU A 7 -34.25 16.65 -9.43
C LEU A 7 -33.29 17.39 -8.50
N MET A 8 -33.83 18.13 -7.51
CA MET A 8 -33.02 18.84 -6.53
C MET A 8 -32.22 17.89 -5.64
N GLN A 9 -32.81 16.75 -5.22
CA GLN A 9 -32.12 15.74 -4.43
C GLN A 9 -31.02 15.04 -5.26
N MET A 10 -31.29 14.74 -6.54
CA MET A 10 -30.30 14.16 -7.45
C MET A 10 -29.11 15.11 -7.68
N THR A 11 -29.37 16.39 -7.87
CA THR A 11 -28.31 17.42 -8.01
C THR A 11 -27.47 17.51 -6.73
N LYS A 12 -28.08 17.54 -5.54
CA LYS A 12 -27.35 17.55 -4.27
C LYS A 12 -26.49 16.30 -4.08
N LYS A 13 -27.00 15.11 -4.46
CA LYS A 13 -26.24 13.86 -4.41
C LYS A 13 -25.01 13.94 -5.32
N ASN A 14 -25.18 14.35 -6.56
CA ASN A 14 -24.07 14.46 -7.52
C ASN A 14 -23.02 15.47 -7.04
N MET A 15 -23.43 16.61 -6.47
CA MET A 15 -22.51 17.57 -5.86
C MET A 15 -21.75 16.97 -4.68
N ALA A 16 -22.42 16.21 -3.82
CA ALA A 16 -21.77 15.53 -2.69
C ALA A 16 -20.76 14.50 -3.16
N ASP A 17 -21.07 13.72 -4.20
CA ASP A 17 -20.13 12.74 -4.79
C ASP A 17 -18.89 13.45 -5.35
N VAL A 18 -19.03 14.57 -6.06
CA VAL A 18 -17.91 15.36 -6.58
C VAL A 18 -17.04 15.91 -5.44
N VAL A 19 -17.65 16.50 -4.41
CA VAL A 19 -16.93 17.05 -3.26
C VAL A 19 -16.17 15.94 -2.51
N THR A 20 -16.78 14.77 -2.30
CA THR A 20 -16.09 13.62 -1.70
C THR A 20 -14.93 13.14 -2.58
N CYS A 21 -15.13 13.08 -3.90
CA CYS A 21 -14.09 12.68 -4.85
C CYS A 21 -12.89 13.62 -4.77
N ILE A 22 -13.11 14.95 -4.69
CA ILE A 22 -12.03 15.94 -4.52
C ILE A 22 -11.26 15.67 -3.22
N GLY A 23 -11.94 15.47 -2.10
CA GLY A 23 -11.29 15.20 -0.81
C GLY A 23 -10.47 13.90 -0.82
N VAL A 24 -11.04 12.82 -1.34
CA VAL A 24 -10.35 11.51 -1.46
C VAL A 24 -9.17 11.61 -2.43
N ALA A 25 -9.36 12.24 -3.59
CA ALA A 25 -8.30 12.43 -4.57
C ALA A 25 -7.15 13.28 -4.01
N ALA A 26 -7.46 14.36 -3.28
CA ALA A 26 -6.45 15.23 -2.68
C ALA A 26 -5.51 14.46 -1.73
N ILE A 27 -6.07 13.68 -0.80
CA ILE A 27 -5.25 12.96 0.18
C ILE A 27 -4.52 11.75 -0.43
N LEU A 28 -5.15 11.00 -1.33
CA LEU A 28 -4.53 9.83 -1.96
C LEU A 28 -3.51 10.20 -3.04
N SER A 29 -3.63 11.37 -3.67
CA SER A 29 -2.65 11.84 -4.66
C SER A 29 -1.30 12.24 -4.05
N VAL A 30 -1.21 12.38 -2.73
CA VAL A 30 0.06 12.72 -2.07
C VAL A 30 1.18 11.74 -2.44
N ILE A 31 0.88 10.45 -2.58
CA ILE A 31 1.88 9.45 -2.97
C ILE A 31 2.40 9.65 -4.40
N VAL A 32 1.56 10.18 -5.30
CA VAL A 32 1.88 10.34 -6.73
C VAL A 32 2.58 11.66 -7.02
N PHE A 33 2.21 12.74 -6.33
CA PHE A 33 2.64 14.10 -6.70
C PHE A 33 3.63 14.76 -5.73
N THR A 34 3.90 14.14 -4.58
CA THR A 34 4.83 14.72 -3.60
C THR A 34 6.22 14.11 -3.71
N ILE A 35 6.97 14.51 -4.72
CA ILE A 35 8.38 14.13 -4.89
C ILE A 35 9.23 15.31 -4.42
N PRO A 36 10.05 15.17 -3.36
CA PRO A 36 11.01 16.19 -2.98
C PRO A 36 12.21 16.14 -3.91
N ASN A 37 12.25 17.03 -4.89
CA ASN A 37 13.40 17.15 -5.79
C ASN A 37 14.67 17.67 -5.10
N GLU A 38 14.54 18.30 -3.93
CA GLU A 38 15.62 19.05 -3.29
C GLU A 38 16.36 18.27 -2.20
N ILE A 39 15.73 17.28 -1.54
CA ILE A 39 16.29 16.62 -0.36
C ILE A 39 15.98 15.12 -0.37
N PRO A 40 16.89 14.27 -0.83
CA PRO A 40 16.66 12.83 -0.92
C PRO A 40 16.27 12.15 0.41
N ILE A 41 16.82 12.64 1.53
CA ILE A 41 16.58 12.10 2.88
C ILE A 41 15.24 12.56 3.47
N GLY A 42 14.64 13.60 2.92
CA GLY A 42 13.41 14.22 3.43
C GLY A 42 12.11 13.67 2.82
N GLU A 43 12.15 12.63 2.00
CA GLU A 43 10.99 12.11 1.26
C GLU A 43 9.81 11.81 2.16
N MET A 44 10.01 10.96 3.14
CA MET A 44 8.91 10.55 4.04
C MET A 44 8.41 11.71 4.90
N ALA A 45 9.31 12.59 5.36
CA ALA A 45 8.94 13.78 6.09
C ALA A 45 8.13 14.75 5.22
N TYR A 46 8.45 14.86 3.93
CA TYR A 46 7.72 15.67 2.96
C TYR A 46 6.31 15.10 2.67
N GLN A 47 6.21 13.77 2.49
CA GLN A 47 4.92 13.12 2.35
C GLN A 47 4.06 13.31 3.62
N LYS A 48 4.61 13.14 4.82
CA LYS A 48 3.91 13.40 6.10
C LYS A 48 3.38 14.83 6.16
N LEU A 49 4.19 15.82 5.77
CA LEU A 49 3.78 17.24 5.71
C LEU A 49 2.57 17.44 4.77
N TRP A 50 2.63 16.87 3.55
CA TRP A 50 1.53 17.02 2.60
C TRP A 50 0.30 16.22 3.00
N LEU A 51 0.45 15.03 3.60
CA LEU A 51 -0.66 14.30 4.18
C LEU A 51 -1.39 15.11 5.26
N GLY A 52 -0.63 15.82 6.13
CA GLY A 52 -1.21 16.73 7.11
C GLY A 52 -2.07 17.83 6.46
N ARG A 53 -1.59 18.44 5.38
CA ARG A 53 -2.33 19.47 4.63
C ARG A 53 -3.56 18.91 3.91
N MET A 54 -3.40 17.78 3.22
CA MET A 54 -4.49 17.16 2.45
C MET A 54 -5.52 16.49 3.35
N ALA A 55 -5.17 16.11 4.58
CA ALA A 55 -6.12 15.66 5.59
C ALA A 55 -7.15 16.76 5.92
N VAL A 56 -6.73 18.01 6.01
CA VAL A 56 -7.67 19.14 6.20
C VAL A 56 -8.63 19.25 5.01
N VAL A 57 -8.12 19.16 3.78
CA VAL A 57 -8.95 19.19 2.58
C VAL A 57 -9.96 18.04 2.59
N PHE A 58 -9.50 16.82 2.89
CA PHE A 58 -10.37 15.64 3.00
C PHE A 58 -11.46 15.81 4.05
N VAL A 59 -11.11 16.29 5.25
CA VAL A 59 -12.08 16.52 6.35
C VAL A 59 -13.13 17.54 5.95
N VAL A 60 -12.71 18.70 5.43
CA VAL A 60 -13.63 19.76 4.97
C VAL A 60 -14.55 19.24 3.87
N CYS A 61 -14.01 18.59 2.84
CA CYS A 61 -14.81 18.02 1.76
C CYS A 61 -15.81 16.96 2.28
N SER A 62 -15.36 16.08 3.20
CA SER A 62 -16.21 15.02 3.75
C SER A 62 -17.37 15.59 4.59
N LEU A 63 -17.11 16.62 5.41
CA LEU A 63 -18.15 17.29 6.19
C LEU A 63 -19.14 18.05 5.28
N LEU A 64 -18.65 18.79 4.29
CA LEU A 64 -19.48 19.48 3.30
C LEU A 64 -20.36 18.50 2.53
N SER A 65 -19.79 17.36 2.09
CA SER A 65 -20.55 16.34 1.36
C SER A 65 -21.65 15.71 2.23
N LEU A 66 -21.39 15.48 3.52
CA LEU A 66 -22.41 15.01 4.48
C LEU A 66 -23.52 16.04 4.73
N CYS A 67 -23.21 17.34 4.68
CA CYS A 67 -24.21 18.41 4.71
C CYS A 67 -25.08 18.41 3.46
N LEU A 68 -24.51 18.17 2.30
CA LEU A 68 -25.23 18.09 1.02
C LEU A 68 -26.09 16.81 0.93
N ASN A 69 -25.53 15.68 1.34
CA ASN A 69 -26.16 14.36 1.28
C ASN A 69 -25.83 13.54 2.52
N ARG A 70 -26.78 13.39 3.44
CA ARG A 70 -26.60 12.61 4.69
C ARG A 70 -26.28 11.12 4.46
N LYS A 71 -26.54 10.59 3.25
CA LYS A 71 -26.26 9.20 2.86
C LYS A 71 -24.97 9.07 2.04
N GLN A 72 -24.06 10.05 2.07
CA GLN A 72 -22.83 10.08 1.28
C GLN A 72 -21.90 8.88 1.55
N TYR A 73 -21.97 8.30 2.74
CA TYR A 73 -21.23 7.08 3.08
C TYR A 73 -21.48 5.90 2.11
N LEU A 74 -22.65 5.85 1.44
CA LEU A 74 -22.98 4.80 0.47
C LEU A 74 -22.11 4.87 -0.81
N SER A 75 -21.71 6.07 -1.23
CA SER A 75 -20.89 6.29 -2.43
C SER A 75 -19.38 6.20 -2.14
N PHE A 76 -18.98 6.24 -0.87
CA PHE A 76 -17.57 6.32 -0.48
C PHE A 76 -16.71 5.17 -1.04
N PRO A 77 -17.09 3.87 -0.95
CA PRO A 77 -16.27 2.78 -1.48
C PRO A 77 -16.05 2.90 -3.00
N ALA A 78 -17.09 3.25 -3.75
CA ALA A 78 -16.98 3.42 -5.19
C ALA A 78 -16.07 4.60 -5.57
N ILE A 79 -16.14 5.72 -4.82
CA ILE A 79 -15.28 6.88 -5.03
C ILE A 79 -13.82 6.50 -4.77
N VAL A 80 -13.52 5.82 -3.66
CA VAL A 80 -12.16 5.33 -3.34
C VAL A 80 -11.65 4.43 -4.47
N THR A 81 -12.44 3.46 -4.92
CA THR A 81 -12.06 2.54 -6.01
C THR A 81 -11.68 3.30 -7.28
N TRP A 82 -12.52 4.22 -7.76
CA TRP A 82 -12.25 4.93 -9.02
C TRP A 82 -11.12 5.95 -8.92
N VAL A 83 -10.95 6.59 -7.77
CA VAL A 83 -9.78 7.45 -7.52
C VAL A 83 -8.50 6.62 -7.55
N LEU A 84 -8.47 5.45 -6.90
CA LEU A 84 -7.28 4.58 -6.91
C LEU A 84 -6.98 4.03 -8.31
N ILE A 85 -7.99 3.64 -9.08
CA ILE A 85 -7.79 3.21 -10.48
C ILE A 85 -7.19 4.35 -11.31
N ALA A 86 -7.68 5.59 -11.14
CA ALA A 86 -7.14 6.74 -11.84
C ALA A 86 -5.67 7.02 -11.46
N LEU A 87 -5.35 7.03 -10.17
CA LEU A 87 -3.99 7.23 -9.67
C LEU A 87 -3.05 6.10 -10.12
N GLY A 88 -3.52 4.84 -10.10
CA GLY A 88 -2.78 3.70 -10.61
C GLY A 88 -2.52 3.79 -12.13
N GLY A 89 -3.48 4.34 -12.88
CA GLY A 89 -3.30 4.63 -14.30
C GLY A 89 -2.21 5.67 -14.55
N ILE A 90 -2.17 6.74 -13.75
CA ILE A 90 -1.13 7.78 -13.81
C ILE A 90 0.23 7.16 -13.49
N GLU A 91 0.35 6.38 -12.41
CA GLU A 91 1.59 5.72 -12.01
C GLU A 91 2.07 4.71 -13.06
N ALA A 92 1.17 3.88 -13.59
CA ALA A 92 1.52 2.92 -14.63
C ALA A 92 1.97 3.60 -15.93
N ALA A 93 1.30 4.69 -16.32
CA ALA A 93 1.70 5.50 -17.48
C ALA A 93 3.06 6.20 -17.24
N TRP A 94 3.32 6.68 -16.03
CA TRP A 94 4.62 7.25 -15.67
C TRP A 94 5.73 6.19 -15.76
N GLY A 95 5.50 5.01 -15.18
CA GLY A 95 6.45 3.90 -15.27
C GLY A 95 6.72 3.47 -16.73
N MET A 96 5.68 3.45 -17.57
CA MET A 96 5.84 3.18 -19.01
C MET A 96 6.77 4.21 -19.67
N ARG A 97 6.61 5.51 -19.35
CA ARG A 97 7.52 6.56 -19.85
C ARG A 97 8.95 6.35 -19.36
N GLN A 98 9.16 5.89 -18.12
CA GLN A 98 10.50 5.57 -17.60
C GLN A 98 11.12 4.36 -18.33
N ILE A 99 10.35 3.31 -18.61
CA ILE A 99 10.82 2.13 -19.37
C ILE A 99 11.31 2.54 -20.78
N TYR A 100 10.62 3.48 -21.43
CA TYR A 100 11.01 3.97 -22.76
C TYR A 100 12.04 5.12 -22.72
N GLY A 101 12.57 5.48 -21.55
CA GLY A 101 13.53 6.59 -21.41
C GLY A 101 12.94 7.99 -21.61
N LEU A 102 11.60 8.12 -21.58
CA LEU A 102 10.87 9.39 -21.75
C LEU A 102 10.67 10.15 -20.44
N ALA A 103 11.04 9.52 -19.31
CA ALA A 103 11.02 10.15 -17.98
C ALA A 103 12.18 9.61 -17.15
N VAL A 104 12.74 10.47 -16.28
CA VAL A 104 13.84 10.12 -15.38
C VAL A 104 13.32 9.30 -14.20
N SER A 105 14.09 8.31 -13.76
CA SER A 105 13.85 7.58 -12.53
C SER A 105 14.34 8.37 -11.31
N ASN A 106 13.70 8.19 -10.16
CA ASN A 106 14.12 8.79 -8.89
C ASN A 106 15.26 8.00 -8.21
N HIS A 107 15.74 6.91 -8.82
CA HIS A 107 16.80 6.05 -8.28
C HIS A 107 17.97 5.93 -9.25
N SER A 108 19.22 5.99 -8.72
CA SER A 108 20.43 5.96 -9.52
C SER A 108 20.68 4.62 -10.25
N LEU A 109 20.23 3.50 -9.64
CA LEU A 109 20.51 2.15 -10.16
C LEU A 109 19.30 1.52 -10.89
N TYR A 110 18.10 2.04 -10.72
CA TYR A 110 16.89 1.45 -11.29
C TYR A 110 16.21 2.42 -12.25
N ALA A 111 15.95 1.99 -13.45
CA ALA A 111 15.29 2.79 -14.48
C ALA A 111 13.80 3.04 -14.20
N LEU A 112 13.17 2.15 -13.44
CA LEU A 112 11.72 2.17 -13.16
C LEU A 112 11.43 2.36 -11.68
N THR A 113 10.79 3.44 -11.31
CA THR A 113 10.36 3.74 -9.95
C THR A 113 8.98 4.39 -9.87
N GLY A 114 8.40 4.82 -10.99
CA GLY A 114 7.23 5.71 -10.97
C GLY A 114 7.54 7.00 -10.21
N SER A 115 6.63 7.42 -9.37
CA SER A 115 6.83 8.53 -8.43
C SER A 115 7.57 8.12 -7.14
N PHE A 116 7.81 6.84 -6.94
CA PHE A 116 8.53 6.30 -5.78
C PHE A 116 10.05 6.38 -5.98
N TYR A 117 10.80 6.16 -4.88
CA TYR A 117 12.27 6.08 -4.92
C TYR A 117 12.79 4.64 -5.11
N ASN A 118 11.90 3.64 -5.01
CA ASN A 118 12.30 2.24 -5.12
C ASN A 118 11.29 1.47 -5.97
N PRO A 119 11.74 0.63 -6.91
CA PRO A 119 10.86 -0.19 -7.75
C PRO A 119 9.98 -1.17 -6.97
N GLY A 120 10.43 -1.61 -5.77
CA GLY A 120 9.66 -2.52 -4.93
C GLY A 120 8.32 -1.95 -4.49
N PRO A 121 8.28 -0.87 -3.70
CA PRO A 121 7.06 -0.19 -3.30
C PRO A 121 6.20 0.30 -4.48
N TYR A 122 6.81 0.83 -5.53
CA TYR A 122 6.11 1.19 -6.76
C TYR A 122 5.32 0.02 -7.35
N SER A 123 5.98 -1.12 -7.54
CA SER A 123 5.33 -2.34 -8.04
C SER A 123 4.25 -2.85 -7.08
N GLY A 124 4.49 -2.76 -5.76
CA GLY A 124 3.51 -3.11 -4.73
C GLY A 124 2.26 -2.24 -4.78
N TYR A 125 2.42 -0.94 -5.03
CA TYR A 125 1.31 -0.01 -5.20
C TYR A 125 0.45 -0.38 -6.42
N LEU A 126 1.08 -0.66 -7.56
CA LEU A 126 0.37 -1.12 -8.75
C LEU A 126 -0.30 -2.48 -8.55
N ALA A 127 0.36 -3.42 -7.86
CA ALA A 127 -0.19 -4.73 -7.53
C ALA A 127 -1.45 -4.63 -6.65
N MET A 128 -1.52 -3.63 -5.75
CA MET A 128 -2.70 -3.35 -4.93
C MET A 128 -3.89 -2.85 -5.76
N ILE A 129 -3.63 -2.07 -6.82
CA ILE A 129 -4.68 -1.50 -7.68
C ILE A 129 -5.18 -2.52 -8.71
N PHE A 130 -4.35 -3.48 -9.11
CA PHE A 130 -4.70 -4.51 -10.09
C PHE A 130 -6.02 -5.23 -9.80
N PRO A 131 -6.29 -5.78 -8.59
CA PRO A 131 -7.54 -6.46 -8.29
C PRO A 131 -8.77 -5.54 -8.29
N LEU A 132 -8.61 -4.22 -8.03
CA LEU A 132 -9.69 -3.25 -8.18
C LEU A 132 -10.09 -3.13 -9.64
N CYS A 133 -9.10 -2.96 -10.52
CA CYS A 133 -9.32 -2.89 -11.97
C CYS A 133 -9.99 -4.16 -12.49
N LEU A 134 -9.50 -5.33 -12.09
CA LEU A 134 -10.04 -6.62 -12.49
C LEU A 134 -11.50 -6.79 -12.07
N HIS A 135 -11.83 -6.44 -10.82
CA HIS A 135 -13.20 -6.51 -10.31
C HIS A 135 -14.16 -5.60 -11.08
N GLU A 136 -13.78 -4.33 -11.25
CA GLU A 136 -14.62 -3.35 -11.96
C GLU A 136 -14.82 -3.74 -13.44
N TRP A 137 -13.74 -4.23 -14.08
CA TRP A 137 -13.82 -4.72 -15.45
C TRP A 137 -14.76 -5.92 -15.58
N LEU A 138 -14.66 -6.93 -14.70
CA LEU A 138 -15.53 -8.11 -14.70
C LEU A 138 -17.00 -7.73 -14.46
N ASN A 139 -17.29 -6.89 -13.46
CA ASN A 139 -18.63 -6.43 -13.15
C ASN A 139 -19.28 -5.68 -14.32
N LEU A 140 -18.50 -4.82 -14.99
CA LEU A 140 -19.00 -4.06 -16.13
C LEU A 140 -19.12 -4.93 -17.39
N LYS A 141 -18.27 -5.97 -17.53
CA LYS A 141 -18.34 -6.92 -18.66
C LYS A 141 -19.64 -7.71 -18.69
N GLU A 142 -20.15 -8.10 -17.53
CA GLU A 142 -21.39 -8.91 -17.40
C GLU A 142 -22.68 -8.11 -17.73
N ARG A 143 -22.61 -6.77 -17.79
CA ARG A 143 -23.77 -5.94 -18.13
C ARG A 143 -24.06 -5.97 -19.64
N THR A 144 -25.29 -6.31 -20.00
CA THR A 144 -25.78 -6.36 -21.38
C THR A 144 -25.85 -4.97 -22.00
N GLU A 145 -26.32 -3.99 -21.23
CA GLU A 145 -26.39 -2.59 -21.67
C GLU A 145 -25.56 -1.71 -20.73
N ARG A 146 -24.77 -0.81 -21.30
CA ARG A 146 -23.92 0.11 -20.56
C ARG A 146 -24.23 1.54 -20.99
N THR A 147 -24.38 2.43 -20.00
CA THR A 147 -24.39 3.87 -20.24
C THR A 147 -23.03 4.34 -20.76
N TRP A 148 -22.97 5.52 -21.39
CA TRP A 148 -21.70 6.12 -21.84
C TRP A 148 -20.65 6.23 -20.71
N VAL A 149 -21.07 6.54 -19.49
CA VAL A 149 -20.20 6.61 -18.32
C VAL A 149 -19.69 5.21 -17.94
N GLU A 150 -20.54 4.20 -17.95
CA GLU A 150 -20.14 2.80 -17.66
C GLU A 150 -19.23 2.24 -18.74
N GLN A 151 -19.44 2.62 -20.00
CA GLN A 151 -18.55 2.27 -21.10
C GLN A 151 -17.15 2.90 -20.91
N GLY A 152 -17.09 4.18 -20.52
CA GLY A 152 -15.84 4.85 -20.17
C GLY A 152 -15.12 4.17 -19.01
N LYS A 153 -15.85 3.82 -17.95
CA LYS A 153 -15.32 3.09 -16.80
C LYS A 153 -14.79 1.70 -17.19
N TYR A 154 -15.50 0.97 -18.03
CA TYR A 154 -15.07 -0.34 -18.53
C TYR A 154 -13.72 -0.27 -19.23
N TYR A 155 -13.55 0.66 -20.18
CA TYR A 155 -12.29 0.81 -20.91
C TYR A 155 -11.17 1.38 -20.01
N MET A 156 -11.49 2.24 -19.05
CA MET A 156 -10.53 2.75 -18.08
C MET A 156 -9.99 1.62 -17.20
N ALA A 157 -10.88 0.78 -16.62
CA ALA A 157 -10.45 -0.35 -15.79
C ALA A 157 -9.61 -1.35 -16.59
N LEU A 158 -10.04 -1.70 -17.83
CA LEU A 158 -9.29 -2.57 -18.72
C LEU A 158 -7.92 -1.97 -19.09
N GLY A 159 -7.90 -0.72 -19.53
CA GLY A 159 -6.68 -0.03 -19.97
C GLY A 159 -5.65 0.08 -18.84
N VAL A 160 -6.07 0.50 -17.64
CA VAL A 160 -5.19 0.57 -16.45
C VAL A 160 -4.69 -0.81 -16.05
N MET A 161 -5.57 -1.83 -16.06
CA MET A 161 -5.18 -3.21 -15.78
C MET A 161 -4.08 -3.71 -16.73
N LEU A 162 -4.25 -3.47 -18.04
CA LEU A 162 -3.26 -3.86 -19.05
C LEU A 162 -1.94 -3.09 -18.89
N LEU A 163 -1.98 -1.78 -18.61
CA LEU A 163 -0.79 -0.99 -18.33
C LEU A 163 -0.03 -1.52 -17.10
N ILE A 164 -0.74 -1.86 -16.03
CA ILE A 164 -0.13 -2.47 -14.83
C ILE A 164 0.56 -3.78 -15.20
N LEU A 165 -0.10 -4.66 -15.96
CA LEU A 165 0.49 -5.94 -16.39
C LEU A 165 1.74 -5.76 -17.28
N CYS A 166 1.80 -4.70 -18.08
CA CYS A 166 3.00 -4.38 -18.88
C CYS A 166 4.16 -3.86 -18.01
N VAL A 167 3.87 -3.10 -16.96
CA VAL A 167 4.90 -2.45 -16.13
C VAL A 167 5.42 -3.36 -15.01
N LEU A 168 4.57 -4.19 -14.41
CA LEU A 168 4.95 -5.05 -13.28
C LEU A 168 6.18 -5.93 -13.51
N PRO A 169 6.38 -6.58 -14.67
CA PRO A 169 7.58 -7.37 -14.92
C PRO A 169 8.87 -6.55 -14.87
N ALA A 170 8.85 -5.33 -15.42
CA ALA A 170 10.01 -4.44 -15.45
C ALA A 170 10.42 -3.94 -14.04
N GLY A 171 9.47 -3.89 -13.08
CA GLY A 171 9.75 -3.55 -11.69
C GLY A 171 10.55 -4.60 -10.92
N MET A 172 10.75 -5.81 -11.47
CA MET A 172 11.55 -6.90 -10.90
C MET A 172 11.24 -7.19 -9.42
N SER A 173 10.01 -6.94 -8.97
CA SER A 173 9.55 -7.15 -7.60
C SER A 173 8.74 -8.44 -7.47
N ARG A 174 9.39 -9.51 -7.02
CA ARG A 174 8.75 -10.83 -6.81
C ARG A 174 7.55 -10.78 -5.86
N SER A 175 7.68 -10.01 -4.78
CA SER A 175 6.58 -9.81 -3.82
C SER A 175 5.37 -9.12 -4.44
N ALA A 176 5.58 -8.14 -5.33
CA ALA A 176 4.49 -7.48 -6.04
C ALA A 176 3.82 -8.41 -7.06
N TRP A 177 4.59 -9.26 -7.75
CA TRP A 177 4.03 -10.26 -8.66
C TRP A 177 3.16 -11.27 -7.93
N MET A 178 3.65 -11.78 -6.77
CA MET A 178 2.85 -12.66 -5.92
C MET A 178 1.58 -11.98 -5.41
N ALA A 179 1.69 -10.73 -4.97
CA ALA A 179 0.55 -9.96 -4.47
C ALA A 179 -0.52 -9.77 -5.55
N ALA A 180 -0.13 -9.39 -6.77
CA ALA A 180 -1.04 -9.25 -7.91
C ALA A 180 -1.67 -10.59 -8.32
N ALA A 181 -0.87 -11.66 -8.38
CA ALA A 181 -1.35 -12.99 -8.75
C ALA A 181 -2.35 -13.53 -7.72
N VAL A 182 -2.00 -13.54 -6.43
CA VAL A 182 -2.87 -14.06 -5.36
C VAL A 182 -4.18 -13.27 -5.27
N SER A 183 -4.10 -11.93 -5.27
CA SER A 183 -5.30 -11.09 -5.20
C SER A 183 -6.15 -11.18 -6.47
N GLY A 184 -5.53 -11.25 -7.65
CA GLY A 184 -6.23 -11.42 -8.92
C GLY A 184 -6.93 -12.77 -9.04
N ILE A 185 -6.26 -13.87 -8.68
CA ILE A 185 -6.83 -15.22 -8.62
C ILE A 185 -8.02 -15.25 -7.65
N TRP A 186 -7.90 -14.61 -6.49
CA TRP A 186 -8.97 -14.54 -5.49
C TRP A 186 -10.19 -13.78 -6.03
N VAL A 187 -10.00 -12.59 -6.62
CA VAL A 187 -11.09 -11.78 -7.22
C VAL A 187 -11.75 -12.55 -8.36
N TYR A 188 -10.96 -13.12 -9.29
CA TYR A 188 -11.48 -13.89 -10.41
C TYR A 188 -12.23 -15.14 -9.93
N GLY A 189 -11.69 -15.85 -8.95
CA GLY A 189 -12.32 -17.07 -8.37
C GLY A 189 -13.68 -16.81 -7.76
N ILE A 190 -13.90 -15.65 -7.13
CA ILE A 190 -15.21 -15.24 -6.64
C ILE A 190 -16.18 -14.99 -7.80
N HIS A 191 -15.76 -14.23 -8.82
CA HIS A 191 -16.57 -13.98 -10.00
C HIS A 191 -16.93 -15.27 -10.77
N ALA A 192 -15.96 -16.17 -10.92
CA ALA A 192 -16.14 -17.46 -11.59
C ALA A 192 -16.84 -18.52 -10.70
N SER A 193 -17.28 -18.16 -9.48
CA SER A 193 -17.95 -19.07 -8.53
C SER A 193 -17.14 -20.35 -8.26
N TRP A 194 -15.81 -20.23 -8.17
CA TRP A 194 -14.92 -21.41 -7.96
C TRP A 194 -15.25 -22.21 -6.71
N ALA A 195 -15.76 -21.58 -5.65
CA ALA A 195 -16.15 -22.31 -4.44
C ALA A 195 -17.23 -23.37 -4.72
N THR A 196 -18.22 -23.03 -5.55
CA THR A 196 -19.28 -23.96 -5.97
C THR A 196 -18.72 -25.05 -6.89
N TRP A 197 -17.95 -24.62 -7.90
CA TRP A 197 -17.31 -25.54 -8.83
C TRP A 197 -16.36 -26.52 -8.13
N LEU A 198 -15.52 -26.07 -7.20
CA LEU A 198 -14.60 -26.92 -6.43
C LEU A 198 -15.37 -27.93 -5.55
N LYS A 199 -16.50 -27.53 -4.96
CA LYS A 199 -17.34 -28.41 -4.17
C LYS A 199 -17.94 -29.52 -5.05
N GLU A 200 -18.48 -29.18 -6.21
CA GLU A 200 -19.05 -30.12 -7.16
C GLU A 200 -17.98 -31.04 -7.76
N ALA A 201 -16.86 -30.48 -8.22
CA ALA A 201 -15.72 -31.24 -8.75
C ALA A 201 -15.11 -32.16 -7.69
N GLY A 202 -15.01 -31.69 -6.43
CA GLY A 202 -14.50 -32.49 -5.32
C GLY A 202 -15.36 -33.68 -4.96
N GLN A 203 -16.70 -33.56 -5.14
CA GLN A 203 -17.62 -34.69 -4.96
C GLN A 203 -17.52 -35.69 -6.12
N LYS A 204 -17.40 -35.20 -7.36
CA LYS A 204 -17.44 -36.04 -8.57
C LYS A 204 -16.06 -36.60 -8.96
N TYR A 205 -14.98 -35.84 -8.78
CA TYR A 205 -13.65 -36.16 -9.28
C TYR A 205 -12.55 -36.04 -8.21
N LYS A 206 -12.82 -36.54 -6.98
CA LYS A 206 -11.93 -36.38 -5.81
C LYS A 206 -10.46 -36.75 -6.09
N LYS A 207 -10.23 -37.93 -6.75
CA LYS A 207 -8.85 -38.36 -7.06
C LYS A 207 -8.13 -37.43 -8.01
N THR A 208 -8.77 -37.02 -9.12
CA THR A 208 -8.22 -36.08 -10.11
C THR A 208 -7.94 -34.72 -9.47
N MET A 209 -8.80 -34.26 -8.58
CA MET A 209 -8.60 -32.99 -7.87
C MET A 209 -7.41 -33.06 -6.92
N ILE A 210 -7.24 -34.14 -6.16
CA ILE A 210 -6.08 -34.35 -5.28
C ILE A 210 -4.79 -34.40 -6.14
N THR A 211 -4.80 -35.17 -7.24
CA THR A 211 -3.65 -35.22 -8.15
C THR A 211 -3.32 -33.85 -8.73
N GLY A 212 -4.33 -33.10 -9.15
CA GLY A 212 -4.14 -31.73 -9.66
C GLY A 212 -3.58 -30.76 -8.59
N LEU A 213 -4.02 -30.86 -7.35
CA LEU A 213 -3.49 -30.08 -6.22
C LEU A 213 -2.02 -30.43 -5.92
N VAL A 214 -1.67 -31.73 -5.95
CA VAL A 214 -0.29 -32.20 -5.75
C VAL A 214 0.62 -31.70 -6.87
N ILE A 215 0.22 -31.88 -8.12
CA ILE A 215 1.01 -31.40 -9.28
C ILE A 215 1.13 -29.88 -9.25
N GLY A 216 0.04 -29.15 -9.01
CA GLY A 216 0.03 -27.71 -8.86
C GLY A 216 0.95 -27.23 -7.73
N GLY A 217 0.94 -27.92 -6.59
CA GLY A 217 1.83 -27.65 -5.46
C GLY A 217 3.32 -27.85 -5.84
N LEU A 218 3.65 -28.95 -6.54
CA LEU A 218 5.02 -29.19 -7.02
C LEU A 218 5.48 -28.13 -8.02
N VAL A 219 4.61 -27.72 -8.94
CA VAL A 219 4.90 -26.65 -9.90
C VAL A 219 5.15 -25.32 -9.18
N LEU A 220 4.33 -24.99 -8.17
CA LEU A 220 4.51 -23.78 -7.35
C LEU A 220 5.84 -23.81 -6.57
N ILE A 221 6.23 -24.96 -6.01
CA ILE A 221 7.52 -25.14 -5.33
C ILE A 221 8.68 -24.93 -6.34
N MET A 222 8.58 -25.51 -7.53
CA MET A 222 9.58 -25.35 -8.57
C MET A 222 9.70 -23.86 -9.03
N ILE A 223 8.58 -23.18 -9.25
CA ILE A 223 8.57 -21.76 -9.58
C ILE A 223 9.19 -20.95 -8.43
N GLY A 224 8.83 -21.23 -7.18
CA GLY A 224 9.41 -20.61 -6.00
C GLY A 224 10.93 -20.76 -5.92
N TYR A 225 11.43 -21.97 -6.20
CA TYR A 225 12.87 -22.27 -6.26
C TYR A 225 13.57 -21.46 -7.35
N VAL A 226 13.03 -21.42 -8.57
CA VAL A 226 13.59 -20.64 -9.67
C VAL A 226 13.60 -19.15 -9.34
N LEU A 227 12.50 -18.61 -8.81
CA LEU A 227 12.41 -17.22 -8.38
C LEU A 227 13.39 -16.89 -7.25
N PHE A 228 13.67 -17.84 -6.34
CA PHE A 228 14.68 -17.69 -5.30
C PHE A 228 16.08 -17.55 -5.93
N GLN A 229 16.44 -18.44 -6.83
CA GLN A 229 17.76 -18.44 -7.48
C GLN A 229 18.03 -17.16 -8.31
N LEU A 230 17.02 -16.58 -8.94
CA LEU A 230 17.17 -15.35 -9.75
C LEU A 230 17.71 -14.14 -8.94
N LYS A 231 17.49 -14.09 -7.61
CA LYS A 231 17.99 -13.03 -6.71
C LYS A 231 18.35 -13.63 -5.35
N ALA A 232 19.21 -14.63 -5.30
CA ALA A 232 19.56 -15.38 -4.11
C ALA A 232 20.12 -14.47 -3.00
N ALA A 233 21.03 -13.55 -3.29
CA ALA A 233 21.58 -12.62 -2.31
C ALA A 233 20.49 -11.77 -1.62
N SER A 234 19.55 -11.23 -2.40
CA SER A 234 18.42 -10.47 -1.81
C SER A 234 17.47 -11.34 -1.00
N ALA A 235 17.32 -12.62 -1.33
CA ALA A 235 16.49 -13.56 -0.56
C ALA A 235 17.19 -13.94 0.77
N ASN A 236 18.48 -14.27 0.71
CA ASN A 236 19.28 -14.61 1.89
C ASN A 236 19.38 -13.41 2.85
N GLY A 237 19.54 -12.18 2.33
CA GLY A 237 19.53 -10.99 3.17
C GLY A 237 18.19 -10.81 3.91
N ARG A 238 17.05 -11.10 3.26
CA ARG A 238 15.74 -11.05 3.96
C ARG A 238 15.60 -12.15 4.99
N LEU A 239 16.06 -13.36 4.72
CA LEU A 239 16.03 -14.46 5.68
C LEU A 239 16.85 -14.12 6.93
N LEU A 240 18.04 -13.55 6.77
CA LEU A 240 18.84 -13.06 7.89
C LEU A 240 18.10 -11.94 8.64
N MET A 241 17.56 -10.94 7.93
CA MET A 241 16.78 -9.86 8.58
C MET A 241 15.62 -10.42 9.41
N TRP A 242 14.88 -11.40 8.90
CA TRP A 242 13.78 -12.02 9.64
C TRP A 242 14.27 -12.81 10.85
N LYS A 243 15.38 -13.55 10.71
CA LYS A 243 16.02 -14.29 11.81
C LYS A 243 16.41 -13.34 12.95
N ILE A 244 17.14 -12.26 12.64
CA ILE A 244 17.54 -11.26 13.64
C ILE A 244 16.33 -10.52 14.23
N SER A 245 15.31 -10.19 13.41
CA SER A 245 14.08 -9.59 13.91
C SER A 245 13.33 -10.51 14.89
N CYS A 246 13.34 -11.83 14.68
CA CYS A 246 12.76 -12.78 15.62
C CYS A 246 13.54 -12.81 16.96
N LEU A 247 14.86 -12.66 16.93
CA LEU A 247 15.67 -12.52 18.14
C LEU A 247 15.31 -11.23 18.89
N ALA A 248 15.21 -10.10 18.19
CA ALA A 248 14.78 -8.84 18.79
C ALA A 248 13.36 -8.93 19.40
N ILE A 249 12.42 -9.64 18.75
CA ILE A 249 11.09 -9.90 19.33
C ILE A 249 11.19 -10.72 20.62
N ALA A 250 12.08 -11.70 20.66
CA ALA A 250 12.26 -12.55 21.85
C ALA A 250 12.77 -11.77 23.07
N GLU A 251 13.52 -10.68 22.88
CA GLU A 251 13.95 -9.78 23.96
C GLU A 251 12.78 -9.02 24.60
N SER A 252 11.78 -8.61 23.81
CA SER A 252 10.62 -7.84 24.31
C SER A 252 9.30 -8.23 23.60
N PRO A 253 8.76 -9.45 23.84
CA PRO A 253 7.68 -10.02 23.06
C PRO A 253 6.31 -9.37 23.32
N VAL A 254 6.11 -8.72 24.48
CA VAL A 254 4.81 -8.19 24.90
C VAL A 254 4.63 -6.72 24.53
N VAL A 255 5.60 -5.88 24.85
CA VAL A 255 5.52 -4.41 24.68
C VAL A 255 6.34 -3.90 23.50
N GLY A 256 7.22 -4.74 22.92
CA GLY A 256 8.14 -4.34 21.88
C GLY A 256 9.22 -3.37 22.36
N HIS A 257 9.89 -2.73 21.39
CA HIS A 257 11.01 -1.80 21.64
C HIS A 257 10.60 -0.32 21.48
N GLY A 258 9.30 -0.05 21.28
CA GLY A 258 8.75 1.30 21.05
C GLY A 258 8.65 1.68 19.57
N ALA A 259 7.91 2.75 19.30
CA ALA A 259 7.76 3.30 17.95
C ALA A 259 9.12 3.73 17.39
N ASP A 260 9.38 3.42 16.13
CA ASP A 260 10.66 3.64 15.43
C ASP A 260 11.86 2.89 16.10
N GLY A 261 11.58 1.94 17.00
CA GLY A 261 12.59 1.18 17.76
C GLY A 261 13.28 0.06 16.98
N PHE A 262 12.81 -0.26 15.76
CA PHE A 262 13.31 -1.36 14.96
C PHE A 262 14.83 -1.31 14.74
N VAL A 263 15.37 -0.18 14.26
CA VAL A 263 16.80 -0.07 13.91
C VAL A 263 17.70 -0.35 15.09
N SER A 264 17.39 0.17 16.27
CA SER A 264 18.18 -0.02 17.47
C SER A 264 18.07 -1.45 18.04
N ALA A 265 16.86 -2.03 18.04
CA ALA A 265 16.62 -3.39 18.49
C ALA A 265 17.27 -4.42 17.55
N TYR A 266 17.11 -4.24 16.25
CA TYR A 266 17.75 -5.06 15.23
C TYR A 266 19.28 -5.01 15.34
N GLY A 267 19.85 -3.79 15.48
CA GLY A 267 21.31 -3.61 15.59
C GLY A 267 21.91 -4.36 16.80
N ARG A 268 21.27 -4.25 17.97
CA ARG A 268 21.72 -4.99 19.18
C ARG A 268 21.60 -6.51 18.98
N ALA A 269 20.45 -6.99 18.50
CA ALA A 269 20.25 -8.42 18.27
C ALA A 269 21.22 -8.98 17.20
N GLN A 270 21.55 -8.19 16.17
CA GLN A 270 22.54 -8.55 15.16
C GLN A 270 23.97 -8.61 15.75
N GLU A 271 24.35 -7.62 16.57
CA GLU A 271 25.63 -7.60 17.25
C GLU A 271 25.81 -8.85 18.13
N GLU A 272 24.83 -9.17 18.98
CA GLU A 272 24.83 -10.35 19.81
C GLU A 272 24.89 -11.65 19.00
N TYR A 273 24.11 -11.73 17.91
CA TYR A 273 24.11 -12.90 17.03
C TYR A 273 25.48 -13.17 16.42
N PHE A 274 26.16 -12.15 15.90
CA PHE A 274 27.50 -12.32 15.32
C PHE A 274 28.60 -12.49 16.37
N ALA A 275 28.46 -11.92 17.57
CA ALA A 275 29.39 -12.13 18.67
C ALA A 275 29.42 -13.59 19.14
N ASN A 276 28.32 -14.34 19.04
CA ASN A 276 28.26 -15.75 19.41
C ASN A 276 29.01 -16.68 18.43
N GLY A 277 29.38 -16.20 17.22
CA GLY A 277 30.19 -16.94 16.26
C GLY A 277 29.52 -18.10 15.55
N GLU A 278 28.22 -18.33 15.75
CA GLU A 278 27.44 -19.42 15.14
C GLU A 278 26.67 -18.92 13.88
N TYR A 279 27.38 -18.45 12.85
CA TYR A 279 26.80 -17.95 11.63
C TYR A 279 27.46 -18.53 10.39
N SER A 280 26.76 -18.54 9.25
CA SER A 280 27.32 -18.98 7.99
C SER A 280 28.02 -17.84 7.24
N GLU A 281 28.99 -18.16 6.38
CA GLU A 281 29.63 -17.18 5.49
C GLU A 281 28.61 -16.42 4.64
N THR A 282 27.52 -17.08 4.20
CA THR A 282 26.45 -16.45 3.46
C THR A 282 25.72 -15.38 4.28
N GLU A 283 25.52 -15.61 5.57
CA GLU A 283 24.88 -14.64 6.48
C GLU A 283 25.79 -13.43 6.70
N GLU A 284 27.10 -13.64 6.86
CA GLU A 284 28.08 -12.57 6.98
C GLU A 284 28.11 -11.68 5.73
N LEU A 285 28.13 -12.28 4.52
CA LEU A 285 28.18 -11.55 3.26
C LEU A 285 26.91 -10.70 2.99
N VAL A 286 25.76 -11.09 3.54
CA VAL A 286 24.49 -10.36 3.33
C VAL A 286 24.10 -9.50 4.54
N ALA A 287 24.90 -9.50 5.60
CA ALA A 287 24.67 -8.68 6.78
C ALA A 287 24.74 -7.18 6.42
N GLY A 288 23.83 -6.40 6.99
CA GLY A 288 23.76 -4.97 6.75
C GLY A 288 22.98 -4.27 7.87
N SER A 289 22.79 -2.99 7.77
CA SER A 289 22.03 -2.15 8.70
C SER A 289 20.71 -1.74 8.07
N PRO A 290 19.67 -2.61 8.04
CA PRO A 290 18.40 -2.31 7.43
C PRO A 290 17.60 -1.29 8.26
N GLU A 291 16.94 -0.35 7.58
CA GLU A 291 16.01 0.58 8.22
C GLU A 291 14.67 -0.09 8.56
N TYR A 292 14.33 -1.20 7.88
CA TYR A 292 13.05 -1.92 8.01
C TYR A 292 13.27 -3.43 7.99
N ALA A 293 12.35 -4.17 8.62
CA ALA A 293 12.36 -5.64 8.63
C ALA A 293 12.11 -6.29 7.26
N PHE A 294 11.69 -5.53 6.25
CA PHE A 294 11.14 -6.05 4.97
C PHE A 294 10.06 -7.11 5.18
N ASN A 295 9.36 -7.00 6.31
CA ASN A 295 8.18 -7.77 6.69
C ASN A 295 7.42 -6.94 7.74
N GLU A 296 6.26 -6.41 7.37
CA GLU A 296 5.50 -5.51 8.25
C GLU A 296 5.00 -6.20 9.53
N TYR A 297 4.77 -7.51 9.47
CA TYR A 297 4.33 -8.26 10.65
C TYR A 297 5.46 -8.34 11.69
N LEU A 298 6.67 -8.60 11.23
CA LEU A 298 7.86 -8.59 12.10
C LEU A 298 8.17 -7.17 12.58
N GLN A 299 8.07 -6.16 11.70
CA GLN A 299 8.26 -4.77 12.08
C GLN A 299 7.35 -4.37 13.25
N VAL A 300 6.05 -4.62 13.11
CA VAL A 300 5.05 -4.32 14.16
C VAL A 300 5.33 -5.12 15.43
N ALA A 301 5.73 -6.39 15.32
CA ALA A 301 6.04 -7.22 16.48
C ALA A 301 7.29 -6.75 17.22
N VAL A 302 8.35 -6.31 16.50
CA VAL A 302 9.55 -5.71 17.11
C VAL A 302 9.22 -4.40 17.83
N GLU A 303 8.44 -3.52 17.18
CA GLU A 303 8.18 -2.19 17.73
C GLU A 303 7.13 -2.17 18.84
N TYR A 304 6.05 -2.96 18.69
CA TYR A 304 4.86 -2.86 19.56
C TYR A 304 4.52 -4.18 20.28
N GLY A 305 5.25 -5.24 20.01
CA GLY A 305 5.02 -6.56 20.59
C GLY A 305 3.96 -7.39 19.87
N ILE A 306 3.94 -8.69 20.18
CA ILE A 306 3.04 -9.69 19.57
C ILE A 306 1.55 -9.41 19.87
N PRO A 307 1.14 -9.02 21.12
CA PRO A 307 -0.26 -8.73 21.40
C PRO A 307 -0.82 -7.58 20.53
N PHE A 308 -0.03 -6.53 20.28
CA PHE A 308 -0.45 -5.43 19.42
C PHE A 308 -0.57 -5.87 17.96
N LEU A 309 0.37 -6.66 17.44
CA LEU A 309 0.27 -7.27 16.12
C LEU A 309 -1.04 -8.05 15.98
N PHE A 310 -1.38 -8.85 16.99
CA PHE A 310 -2.62 -9.64 16.98
C PHE A 310 -3.87 -8.74 16.90
N VAL A 311 -3.92 -7.64 17.66
CA VAL A 311 -5.00 -6.67 17.58
C VAL A 311 -5.11 -6.04 16.18
N VAL A 312 -3.99 -5.65 15.57
CA VAL A 312 -3.97 -5.10 14.21
C VAL A 312 -4.53 -6.12 13.21
N LEU A 313 -4.12 -7.39 13.30
CA LEU A 313 -4.62 -8.45 12.41
C LEU A 313 -6.11 -8.70 12.61
N LEU A 314 -6.63 -8.64 13.84
CA LEU A 314 -8.07 -8.75 14.11
C LEU A 314 -8.87 -7.59 13.49
N VAL A 315 -8.36 -6.35 13.58
CA VAL A 315 -8.99 -5.18 12.93
C VAL A 315 -9.03 -5.35 11.42
N ILE A 316 -7.92 -5.77 10.81
CA ILE A 316 -7.85 -6.04 9.36
C ILE A 316 -8.83 -7.15 8.98
N ALA A 317 -8.85 -8.25 9.73
CA ALA A 317 -9.77 -9.37 9.49
C ALA A 317 -11.24 -8.94 9.61
N PHE A 318 -11.58 -8.11 10.59
CA PHE A 318 -12.92 -7.53 10.73
C PHE A 318 -13.29 -6.65 9.52
N CYS A 319 -12.41 -5.73 9.11
CA CYS A 319 -12.64 -4.90 7.93
C CYS A 319 -12.82 -5.75 6.68
N PHE A 320 -11.97 -6.75 6.49
CA PHE A 320 -12.02 -7.67 5.37
C PHE A 320 -13.34 -8.48 5.34
N TRP A 321 -13.74 -9.05 6.48
CA TRP A 321 -15.02 -9.76 6.62
C TRP A 321 -16.20 -8.85 6.27
N ARG A 322 -16.19 -7.60 6.77
CA ARG A 322 -17.19 -6.60 6.39
C ARG A 322 -17.19 -6.32 4.90
N GLY A 323 -16.02 -6.14 4.30
CA GLY A 323 -15.89 -5.92 2.85
C GLY A 323 -16.48 -7.05 2.01
N ILE A 324 -16.27 -8.31 2.41
CA ILE A 324 -16.89 -9.47 1.75
C ILE A 324 -18.42 -9.44 1.88
N THR A 325 -18.94 -9.18 3.09
CA THR A 325 -20.39 -9.13 3.33
C THR A 325 -21.08 -8.02 2.55
N GLU A 326 -20.38 -6.91 2.31
CA GLU A 326 -20.84 -5.76 1.52
C GLU A 326 -20.55 -5.90 0.02
N LYS A 327 -20.03 -7.05 -0.41
CA LYS A 327 -19.66 -7.34 -1.81
C LYS A 327 -18.61 -6.36 -2.39
N GLN A 328 -17.76 -5.80 -1.55
CA GLN A 328 -16.64 -4.92 -1.95
C GLN A 328 -15.43 -5.76 -2.40
N ILE A 329 -15.66 -6.69 -3.33
CA ILE A 329 -14.68 -7.73 -3.70
C ILE A 329 -13.38 -7.12 -4.26
N GLY A 330 -13.45 -6.08 -5.09
CA GLY A 330 -12.26 -5.40 -5.61
C GLY A 330 -11.41 -4.80 -4.49
N ILE A 331 -12.05 -4.11 -3.54
CA ILE A 331 -11.38 -3.50 -2.37
C ILE A 331 -10.75 -4.58 -1.50
N CYS A 332 -11.46 -5.68 -1.22
CA CYS A 332 -10.92 -6.84 -0.51
C CYS A 332 -9.71 -7.44 -1.25
N GLY A 333 -9.76 -7.51 -2.58
CA GLY A 333 -8.62 -7.91 -3.41
C GLY A 333 -7.41 -6.99 -3.21
N GLY A 334 -7.62 -5.67 -3.15
CA GLY A 334 -6.59 -4.69 -2.82
C GLY A 334 -5.99 -4.92 -1.43
N VAL A 335 -6.82 -5.19 -0.42
CA VAL A 335 -6.36 -5.56 0.93
C VAL A 335 -5.51 -6.82 0.91
N ILE A 336 -5.96 -7.91 0.23
CA ILE A 336 -5.16 -9.13 0.07
C ILE A 336 -3.81 -8.82 -0.56
N SER A 337 -3.80 -8.02 -1.63
CA SER A 337 -2.58 -7.64 -2.33
C SER A 337 -1.57 -6.99 -1.38
N VAL A 338 -2.02 -6.02 -0.56
CA VAL A 338 -1.15 -5.37 0.43
C VAL A 338 -0.66 -6.36 1.48
N LEU A 339 -1.51 -7.22 2.01
CA LEU A 339 -1.11 -8.22 3.03
C LEU A 339 -0.06 -9.19 2.50
N VAL A 340 -0.21 -9.67 1.25
CA VAL A 340 0.79 -10.53 0.60
C VAL A 340 2.09 -9.77 0.34
N PHE A 341 2.01 -8.52 -0.14
CA PHE A 341 3.17 -7.69 -0.39
C PHE A 341 3.95 -7.37 0.90
N ALA A 342 3.24 -7.13 2.00
CA ALA A 342 3.77 -6.83 3.33
C ALA A 342 4.57 -7.99 3.96
N LEU A 343 4.39 -9.24 3.49
CA LEU A 343 5.20 -10.40 3.93
C LEU A 343 6.69 -10.27 3.60
N SER A 344 7.03 -9.50 2.56
CA SER A 344 8.44 -9.37 2.13
C SER A 344 8.78 -7.98 1.61
N SER A 345 8.09 -6.95 2.12
CA SER A 345 8.31 -5.53 1.80
C SER A 345 7.88 -4.64 2.97
N TYR A 346 7.92 -3.32 2.77
CA TYR A 346 7.69 -2.30 3.80
C TYR A 346 6.67 -1.21 3.37
N PRO A 347 5.45 -1.59 2.91
CA PRO A 347 4.48 -0.63 2.40
C PRO A 347 3.97 0.37 3.46
N MET A 348 3.90 -0.05 4.73
CA MET A 348 3.39 0.79 5.82
C MET A 348 4.39 1.85 6.26
N GLN A 349 5.68 1.69 5.92
CA GLN A 349 6.72 2.66 6.20
C GLN A 349 6.66 3.87 5.24
N ILE A 350 5.92 3.75 4.12
CA ILE A 350 5.69 4.82 3.17
C ILE A 350 4.35 5.49 3.48
N PRO A 351 4.34 6.75 4.00
CA PRO A 351 3.11 7.36 4.53
C PRO A 351 1.94 7.43 3.54
N GLY A 352 2.21 7.70 2.26
CA GLY A 352 1.18 7.72 1.21
C GLY A 352 0.63 6.33 0.90
N PHE A 353 1.47 5.29 0.96
CA PHE A 353 1.04 3.90 0.77
C PHE A 353 0.17 3.43 1.96
N ALA A 354 0.64 3.68 3.19
CA ALA A 354 -0.12 3.39 4.41
C ALA A 354 -1.49 4.07 4.40
N MET A 355 -1.54 5.36 3.99
CA MET A 355 -2.78 6.10 3.85
C MET A 355 -3.73 5.40 2.85
N THR A 356 -3.22 4.95 1.72
CA THR A 356 -4.03 4.21 0.73
C THR A 356 -4.60 2.93 1.32
N PHE A 357 -3.81 2.18 2.10
CA PHE A 357 -4.27 0.98 2.78
C PHE A 357 -5.37 1.28 3.81
N TYR A 358 -5.23 2.36 4.59
CA TYR A 358 -6.28 2.79 5.53
C TYR A 358 -7.58 3.16 4.82
N PHE A 359 -7.51 3.77 3.63
CA PHE A 359 -8.69 4.04 2.81
C PHE A 359 -9.35 2.77 2.28
N LEU A 360 -8.59 1.74 1.91
CA LEU A 360 -9.14 0.44 1.53
C LEU A 360 -9.87 -0.22 2.71
N LEU A 361 -9.26 -0.27 3.90
CA LEU A 361 -9.90 -0.81 5.10
C LEU A 361 -11.17 -0.03 5.48
N ALA A 362 -11.10 1.30 5.43
CA ALA A 362 -12.25 2.16 5.69
C ALA A 362 -13.38 1.92 4.68
N ALA A 363 -13.06 1.75 3.39
CA ALA A 363 -14.04 1.48 2.35
C ALA A 363 -14.74 0.12 2.55
N CYS A 364 -14.09 -0.87 3.16
CA CYS A 364 -14.74 -2.13 3.55
C CYS A 364 -15.88 -1.94 4.56
N VAL A 365 -15.82 -0.90 5.41
CA VAL A 365 -16.73 -0.72 6.55
C VAL A 365 -17.73 0.43 6.34
N ILE A 366 -17.31 1.51 5.69
CA ILE A 366 -18.08 2.76 5.60
C ILE A 366 -19.36 2.59 4.77
N GLY A 367 -19.37 1.74 3.75
CA GLY A 367 -20.47 1.62 2.78
C GLY A 367 -21.89 1.44 3.36
N ARG A 368 -22.03 1.09 4.65
CA ARG A 368 -23.32 1.02 5.36
C ARG A 368 -23.40 1.81 6.66
N SER A 369 -22.33 2.46 7.08
CA SER A 369 -22.28 3.09 8.39
C SER A 369 -21.82 4.54 8.33
N LYS A 370 -22.78 5.46 8.55
CA LYS A 370 -22.45 6.88 8.73
C LYS A 370 -21.50 7.09 9.90
N VAL A 371 -21.67 6.30 10.99
CA VAL A 371 -20.82 6.39 12.19
C VAL A 371 -19.38 5.98 11.83
N ALA A 372 -19.19 4.93 11.02
CA ALA A 372 -17.87 4.54 10.55
C ALA A 372 -17.20 5.64 9.71
N LEU A 373 -17.95 6.33 8.84
CA LEU A 373 -17.42 7.47 8.10
C LEU A 373 -17.03 8.62 9.03
N LEU A 374 -17.86 8.98 10.01
CA LEU A 374 -17.53 10.04 10.97
C LEU A 374 -16.31 9.69 11.82
N PHE A 375 -16.22 8.44 12.27
CA PHE A 375 -15.04 7.94 12.98
C PHE A 375 -13.77 8.00 12.10
N PHE A 376 -13.87 7.59 10.84
CA PHE A 376 -12.74 7.67 9.90
C PHE A 376 -12.32 9.12 9.65
N ILE A 377 -13.27 10.05 9.46
CA ILE A 377 -12.98 11.48 9.33
C ILE A 377 -12.24 11.99 10.58
N LEU A 378 -12.68 11.60 11.77
CA LEU A 378 -12.01 11.97 13.02
C LEU A 378 -10.58 11.41 13.08
N MET A 379 -10.38 10.15 12.74
CA MET A 379 -9.03 9.54 12.69
C MET A 379 -8.10 10.25 11.73
N ILE A 380 -8.59 10.59 10.53
CA ILE A 380 -7.80 11.37 9.55
C ILE A 380 -7.53 12.80 10.06
N ALA A 381 -8.47 13.43 10.75
CA ALA A 381 -8.27 14.75 11.35
C ALA A 381 -7.17 14.72 12.43
N LEU A 382 -7.18 13.72 13.31
CA LEU A 382 -6.17 13.54 14.35
C LEU A 382 -4.78 13.25 13.74
N LEU A 383 -4.71 12.36 12.77
CA LEU A 383 -3.46 12.07 12.05
C LEU A 383 -2.95 13.30 11.29
N GLY A 384 -3.85 14.04 10.66
CA GLY A 384 -3.54 15.29 9.97
C GLY A 384 -2.98 16.33 10.92
N ALA A 385 -3.59 16.49 12.10
CA ALA A 385 -3.11 17.41 13.15
C ALA A 385 -1.72 17.01 13.68
N TYR A 386 -1.48 15.71 13.84
CA TYR A 386 -0.17 15.18 14.22
C TYR A 386 0.89 15.52 13.16
N TYR A 387 0.61 15.24 11.90
CA TYR A 387 1.55 15.54 10.81
C TYR A 387 1.71 17.05 10.57
N TRP A 388 0.68 17.86 10.80
CA TRP A 388 0.76 19.33 10.68
C TRP A 388 1.75 19.94 11.68
N LYS A 389 1.78 19.41 12.90
CA LYS A 389 2.72 19.86 13.94
C LYS A 389 4.15 19.34 13.74
N ASN A 390 4.32 18.33 12.89
CA ASN A 390 5.59 17.66 12.69
C ASN A 390 6.53 18.54 11.85
N ASN A 391 7.63 18.99 12.44
CA ASN A 391 8.66 19.81 11.79
C ASN A 391 9.76 18.98 11.12
N GLN A 392 9.60 17.66 11.00
CA GLN A 392 10.63 16.75 10.47
C GLN A 392 11.19 17.22 9.11
N TYR A 393 10.32 17.63 8.18
CA TYR A 393 10.79 18.11 6.88
C TYR A 393 11.65 19.37 6.97
N LYS A 394 11.29 20.28 7.86
CA LYS A 394 12.07 21.51 8.10
C LYS A 394 13.44 21.19 8.71
N ALA A 395 13.48 20.24 9.66
CA ALA A 395 14.72 19.74 10.23
C ALA A 395 15.59 19.02 9.19
N CYS A 396 15.01 18.14 8.35
CA CYS A 396 15.76 17.51 7.24
C CYS A 396 16.35 18.54 6.27
N LYS A 397 15.61 19.62 5.98
CA LYS A 397 16.10 20.70 5.11
C LYS A 397 17.27 21.45 5.73
N GLU A 398 17.20 21.80 7.01
CA GLU A 398 18.28 22.47 7.72
C GLU A 398 19.51 21.56 7.88
N TRP A 399 19.30 20.28 8.19
CA TRP A 399 20.37 19.29 8.24
C TRP A 399 21.10 19.16 6.89
N TYR A 400 20.34 19.03 5.80
CA TYR A 400 20.92 18.93 4.45
C TYR A 400 21.72 20.18 4.07
N ARG A 401 21.17 21.37 4.37
CA ARG A 401 21.87 22.65 4.15
C ARG A 401 23.17 22.72 4.95
N SER A 402 23.13 22.34 6.23
CA SER A 402 24.31 22.34 7.11
C SER A 402 25.37 21.36 6.62
N LYS A 403 24.95 20.17 6.14
CA LYS A 403 25.85 19.20 5.51
C LYS A 403 26.51 19.74 4.24
N MET A 404 25.77 20.46 3.39
CA MET A 404 26.34 21.12 2.20
C MET A 404 27.35 22.20 2.57
N LEU A 405 27.05 23.02 3.58
CA LEU A 405 27.97 24.03 4.10
C LEU A 405 29.26 23.40 4.66
N TYR A 406 29.13 22.30 5.39
CA TYR A 406 30.29 21.52 5.87
C TYR A 406 31.15 21.00 4.71
N ASN A 407 30.53 20.43 3.67
CA ASN A 407 31.25 19.88 2.51
C ASN A 407 32.03 20.93 1.70
N ILE A 408 31.59 22.19 1.69
CA ILE A 408 32.30 23.31 1.02
C ILE A 408 33.26 24.02 1.94
N GLY A 409 33.50 23.53 3.18
CA GLY A 409 34.44 24.11 4.13
C GLY A 409 33.91 25.28 4.97
N ALA A 410 32.64 25.65 4.87
CA ALA A 410 31.99 26.67 5.67
C ALA A 410 31.59 26.17 7.07
N TYR A 411 32.59 25.71 7.85
CA TYR A 411 32.39 24.98 9.10
C TYR A 411 31.59 25.73 10.16
N GLN A 412 31.85 27.06 10.31
CA GLN A 412 31.13 27.86 11.30
C GLN A 412 29.63 27.95 10.98
N ALA A 413 29.29 28.21 9.74
CA ALA A 413 27.89 28.29 9.29
C ALA A 413 27.20 26.91 9.35
N ALA A 414 27.96 25.83 9.07
CA ALA A 414 27.46 24.45 9.24
C ALA A 414 27.17 24.16 10.70
N LYS A 415 28.04 24.51 11.64
CA LYS A 415 27.86 24.36 13.08
C LYS A 415 26.58 25.07 13.56
N GLU A 416 26.42 26.35 13.20
CA GLU A 416 25.22 27.12 13.56
C GLU A 416 23.91 26.48 13.00
N GLY A 417 23.97 25.85 11.83
CA GLY A 417 22.85 25.11 11.27
C GLY A 417 22.55 23.84 12.05
N TYR A 418 23.57 23.07 12.45
CA TYR A 418 23.38 21.85 13.27
C TYR A 418 22.89 22.17 14.70
N GLU A 419 23.28 23.29 15.29
CA GLU A 419 22.83 23.72 16.61
C GLU A 419 21.33 24.14 16.64
N LYS A 420 20.69 24.35 15.49
CA LYS A 420 19.26 24.65 15.36
C LYS A 420 18.36 23.42 15.23
N LEU A 421 18.95 22.23 15.07
CA LEU A 421 18.25 20.94 14.94
C LEU A 421 17.89 20.35 16.28
#